data_64daef0102f28ffd762df12c7455440a
#
_entry.id   64daef0102f28ffd762df12c7455440a
#
_cell.length_a   1.000
_cell.length_b   1.000
_cell.length_c   1.000
_cell.angle_alpha   90.00
_cell.angle_beta   90.00
_cell.angle_gamma   90.00
#
_symmetry.space_group_name_H-M   'P 1'
#
loop_
_entity.id
_entity.type
_entity.pdbx_description
1 polymer ?
#
loop_
_entity_poly.entity_id
_entity_poly.type
_entity_poly.pdbx_seq_one_letter_code
_entity_poly.pdbx_strand_id
1 'polypeptide(L)'
;MSSETQKILTTDGIPLEVSLKKVERRNKFKAFLLVSPLLFFLLIVYISPIVGMLFNSVDDRMVTNALPKTFVAMEKWDGKDLPPEEVFKAFYIDFQKLIEEEREGKLSTQLNYEKNGFKSIIKKLRRKSKSFEEGNYKEQIMAVHERWADVEYWRAIKRRAPAYSYSKYLKGV
;
A
#
# COMPACT_ATOMS: atom_id res chain seq x y z
N MET A 1 -56.97 37.94 13.09
CA MET A 1 -57.37 37.54 11.72
C MET A 1 -56.41 36.42 11.29
N SER A 2 -56.86 35.18 11.47
CA SER A 2 -56.09 33.99 11.07
C SER A 2 -56.32 33.75 9.58
N SER A 3 -55.31 33.91 8.75
CA SER A 3 -55.36 33.56 7.36
C SER A 3 -55.28 32.02 7.24
N GLU A 4 -56.46 31.40 7.12
CA GLU A 4 -56.54 29.99 6.69
C GLU A 4 -55.98 29.88 5.28
N THR A 5 -54.82 29.30 5.17
CA THR A 5 -54.24 28.92 3.90
C THR A 5 -55.12 27.82 3.32
N GLN A 6 -56.03 28.17 2.39
CA GLN A 6 -56.90 27.22 1.67
C GLN A 6 -55.95 26.17 0.98
N LYS A 7 -55.92 24.97 1.52
CA LYS A 7 -55.25 23.84 0.88
C LYS A 7 -56.02 23.50 -0.42
N ILE A 8 -55.47 23.89 -1.53
CA ILE A 8 -56.01 23.51 -2.85
C ILE A 8 -55.85 22.01 -3.01
N LEU A 9 -56.94 21.29 -3.08
CA LEU A 9 -57.00 19.84 -3.28
C LEU A 9 -57.10 19.52 -4.80
N THR A 10 -56.40 18.45 -5.20
CA THR A 10 -56.60 17.87 -6.54
C THR A 10 -57.93 17.13 -6.64
N THR A 11 -58.40 16.79 -7.84
CA THR A 11 -59.63 16.06 -8.10
C THR A 11 -59.72 14.74 -7.28
N ASP A 12 -58.59 14.18 -6.86
CA ASP A 12 -58.47 12.96 -6.06
C ASP A 12 -58.39 13.24 -4.55
N GLY A 13 -58.62 14.46 -4.07
CA GLY A 13 -58.64 14.82 -2.64
C GLY A 13 -57.25 14.92 -1.99
N ILE A 14 -56.17 14.87 -2.77
CA ILE A 14 -54.80 14.97 -2.28
C ILE A 14 -54.36 16.44 -2.32
N PRO A 15 -53.67 16.97 -1.28
CA PRO A 15 -53.13 18.32 -1.32
C PRO A 15 -52.23 18.52 -2.55
N LEU A 16 -52.46 19.60 -3.30
CA LEU A 16 -51.75 19.92 -4.55
C LEU A 16 -50.24 19.95 -4.33
N GLU A 17 -49.76 20.43 -3.18
CA GLU A 17 -48.34 20.46 -2.84
C GLU A 17 -47.70 19.07 -2.81
N VAL A 18 -48.41 18.07 -2.31
CA VAL A 18 -47.89 16.68 -2.21
C VAL A 18 -47.81 16.04 -3.59
N SER A 19 -48.82 16.28 -4.43
CA SER A 19 -48.86 15.76 -5.80
C SER A 19 -47.77 16.43 -6.67
N LEU A 20 -47.58 17.74 -6.54
CA LEU A 20 -46.51 18.49 -7.23
C LEU A 20 -45.14 18.02 -6.79
N LYS A 21 -44.84 17.86 -5.50
CA LYS A 21 -43.58 17.34 -4.99
C LYS A 21 -43.32 15.93 -5.51
N LYS A 22 -44.33 15.08 -5.62
CA LYS A 22 -44.18 13.72 -6.14
C LYS A 22 -43.84 13.72 -7.63
N VAL A 23 -44.52 14.56 -8.42
CA VAL A 23 -44.24 14.69 -9.88
C VAL A 23 -42.87 15.31 -10.10
N GLU A 24 -42.50 16.34 -9.34
CA GLU A 24 -41.20 17.00 -9.40
C GLU A 24 -40.08 16.01 -9.08
N ARG A 25 -40.21 15.23 -8.00
CA ARG A 25 -39.23 14.21 -7.62
C ARG A 25 -39.07 13.14 -8.70
N ARG A 26 -40.17 12.71 -9.33
CA ARG A 26 -40.15 11.74 -10.44
C ARG A 26 -39.46 12.31 -11.67
N ASN A 27 -39.70 13.58 -11.99
CA ASN A 27 -39.07 14.24 -13.13
C ASN A 27 -37.57 14.48 -12.88
N LYS A 28 -37.18 14.89 -11.67
CA LYS A 28 -35.77 14.98 -11.27
C LYS A 28 -35.06 13.63 -11.37
N PHE A 29 -35.72 12.54 -10.95
CA PHE A 29 -35.15 11.21 -11.06
C PHE A 29 -34.99 10.76 -12.50
N LYS A 30 -35.97 11.02 -13.38
CA LYS A 30 -35.86 10.74 -14.81
C LYS A 30 -34.72 11.53 -15.47
N ALA A 31 -34.59 12.82 -15.14
CA ALA A 31 -33.52 13.66 -15.64
C ALA A 31 -32.15 13.15 -15.15
N PHE A 32 -32.05 12.74 -13.88
CA PHE A 32 -30.85 12.12 -13.32
C PHE A 32 -30.49 10.81 -14.06
N LEU A 33 -31.49 9.97 -14.31
CA LEU A 33 -31.29 8.68 -15.01
C LEU A 33 -30.83 8.88 -16.46
N LEU A 34 -31.23 9.95 -17.11
CA LEU A 34 -30.79 10.31 -18.45
C LEU A 34 -29.32 10.75 -18.47
N VAL A 35 -28.87 11.47 -17.45
CA VAL A 35 -27.49 11.99 -17.32
C VAL A 35 -26.56 10.95 -16.66
N SER A 36 -27.12 9.99 -15.91
CA SER A 36 -26.35 9.02 -15.14
C SER A 36 -25.34 8.20 -15.94
N PRO A 37 -25.61 7.73 -17.17
CA PRO A 37 -24.60 6.96 -17.91
C PRO A 37 -23.34 7.77 -18.18
N LEU A 38 -23.49 9.04 -18.55
CA LEU A 38 -22.35 9.94 -18.75
C LEU A 38 -21.62 10.23 -17.44
N LEU A 39 -22.37 10.47 -16.36
CA LEU A 39 -21.82 10.72 -15.03
C LEU A 39 -21.03 9.51 -14.53
N PHE A 40 -21.56 8.30 -14.65
CA PHE A 40 -20.88 7.06 -14.28
C PHE A 40 -19.61 6.83 -15.11
N PHE A 41 -19.67 7.10 -16.39
CA PHE A 41 -18.48 7.02 -17.25
C PHE A 41 -17.38 7.96 -16.75
N LEU A 42 -17.72 9.23 -16.48
CA LEU A 42 -16.77 10.20 -15.93
C LEU A 42 -16.22 9.76 -14.57
N LEU A 43 -17.07 9.29 -13.66
CA LEU A 43 -16.66 8.80 -12.36
C LEU A 43 -15.67 7.63 -12.49
N ILE A 44 -15.95 6.66 -13.35
CA ILE A 44 -15.06 5.50 -13.53
C ILE A 44 -13.72 5.94 -14.12
N VAL A 45 -13.74 6.77 -15.17
CA VAL A 45 -12.51 7.18 -15.87
C VAL A 45 -11.62 8.08 -15.02
N TYR A 46 -12.18 8.97 -14.20
CA TYR A 46 -11.40 9.91 -13.37
C TYR A 46 -11.14 9.39 -11.97
N ILE A 47 -12.12 8.79 -11.31
CA ILE A 47 -11.97 8.35 -9.92
C ILE A 47 -11.19 7.05 -9.82
N SER A 48 -11.36 6.10 -10.74
CA SER A 48 -10.65 4.82 -10.70
C SER A 48 -9.13 4.96 -10.64
N PRO A 49 -8.46 5.76 -11.49
CA PRO A 49 -7.01 5.95 -11.38
C PRO A 49 -6.60 6.68 -10.08
N ILE A 50 -7.40 7.64 -9.60
CA ILE A 50 -7.11 8.34 -8.34
C ILE A 50 -7.19 7.38 -7.16
N VAL A 51 -8.25 6.57 -7.10
CA VAL A 51 -8.43 5.52 -6.07
C VAL A 51 -7.32 4.49 -6.16
N GLY A 52 -6.94 4.05 -7.38
CA GLY A 52 -5.83 3.16 -7.59
C GLY A 52 -4.49 3.73 -7.09
N MET A 53 -4.22 5.01 -7.34
CA MET A 53 -3.03 5.69 -6.82
C MET A 53 -3.05 5.81 -5.29
N LEU A 54 -4.21 6.11 -4.70
CA LEU A 54 -4.37 6.17 -3.23
C LEU A 54 -4.13 4.80 -2.59
N PHE A 55 -4.70 3.72 -3.13
CA PHE A 55 -4.45 2.37 -2.63
C PHE A 55 -2.98 1.97 -2.77
N ASN A 56 -2.33 2.29 -3.87
CA ASN A 56 -0.89 2.04 -4.04
C ASN A 56 -0.02 2.91 -3.13
N SER A 57 -0.46 4.11 -2.77
CA SER A 57 0.25 5.01 -1.85
C SER A 57 0.16 4.54 -0.39
N VAL A 58 -0.93 3.85 -0.02
CA VAL A 58 -1.14 3.30 1.33
C VAL A 58 -0.48 1.93 1.51
N ASP A 59 0.01 1.32 0.42
CA ASP A 59 0.63 -0.01 0.46
C ASP A 59 2.11 0.02 0.94
N ASP A 60 2.35 0.74 2.05
CA ASP A 60 3.60 0.66 2.83
C ASP A 60 3.86 -0.76 3.37
N ARG A 61 2.83 -1.60 3.38
CA ARG A 61 2.93 -3.01 3.77
C ARG A 61 3.71 -3.86 2.79
N MET A 62 3.97 -3.35 1.59
CA MET A 62 4.66 -4.14 0.56
C MET A 62 6.07 -4.52 0.97
N VAL A 63 6.85 -3.59 1.53
CA VAL A 63 8.20 -3.87 2.03
C VAL A 63 8.14 -4.75 3.27
N THR A 64 7.18 -4.48 4.16
CA THR A 64 6.94 -5.27 5.37
C THR A 64 6.62 -6.73 5.05
N ASN A 65 5.73 -6.97 4.09
CA ASN A 65 5.36 -8.31 3.66
C ASN A 65 6.45 -8.99 2.83
N ALA A 66 7.34 -8.21 2.23
CA ALA A 66 8.45 -8.71 1.43
C ALA A 66 9.62 -9.22 2.30
N LEU A 67 9.84 -8.63 3.49
CA LEU A 67 10.98 -8.89 4.35
C LEU A 67 10.59 -9.28 5.79
N PRO A 68 9.66 -10.22 6.00
CA PRO A 68 9.12 -10.50 7.34
C PRO A 68 10.17 -11.02 8.32
N LYS A 69 11.02 -11.98 7.90
CA LYS A 69 12.09 -12.54 8.75
C LYS A 69 13.16 -11.49 9.05
N THR A 70 13.47 -10.66 8.05
CA THR A 70 14.44 -9.57 8.17
C THR A 70 14.02 -8.59 9.24
N PHE A 71 12.74 -8.17 9.25
CA PHE A 71 12.25 -7.22 10.26
C PHE A 71 12.24 -7.81 11.67
N VAL A 72 11.89 -9.08 11.82
CA VAL A 72 11.99 -9.77 13.12
C VAL A 72 13.44 -9.80 13.62
N ALA A 73 14.40 -10.11 12.74
CA ALA A 73 15.82 -10.10 13.11
C ALA A 73 16.32 -8.67 13.44
N MET A 74 15.79 -7.64 12.75
CA MET A 74 16.15 -6.24 12.99
C MET A 74 15.57 -5.63 14.27
N GLU A 75 14.62 -6.28 14.94
CA GLU A 75 14.06 -5.77 16.20
C GLU A 75 15.12 -5.58 17.29
N LYS A 76 16.08 -6.49 17.35
CA LYS A 76 17.18 -6.45 18.32
C LYS A 76 18.35 -5.56 17.93
N TRP A 77 18.39 -5.11 16.68
CA TRP A 77 19.46 -4.27 16.16
C TRP A 77 19.18 -2.78 16.43
N ASP A 78 20.12 -2.09 17.09
CA ASP A 78 19.97 -0.68 17.48
C ASP A 78 20.17 0.32 16.31
N GLY A 79 20.75 -0.14 15.21
CA GLY A 79 21.00 0.68 14.02
C GLY A 79 22.27 1.53 14.08
N LYS A 80 23.15 1.36 15.06
CA LYS A 80 24.40 2.14 15.15
C LYS A 80 25.47 1.61 14.23
N ASP A 81 25.71 0.33 14.29
CA ASP A 81 26.71 -0.37 13.50
C ASP A 81 26.05 -1.24 12.41
N LEU A 82 26.86 -1.96 11.63
CA LEU A 82 26.33 -2.94 10.69
C LEU A 82 25.53 -4.02 11.41
N PRO A 83 24.42 -4.47 10.81
CA PRO A 83 23.62 -5.54 11.41
C PRO A 83 24.44 -6.80 11.70
N PRO A 84 24.02 -7.61 12.69
CA PRO A 84 24.62 -8.90 12.93
C PRO A 84 24.29 -9.89 11.79
N GLU A 85 25.05 -10.99 11.74
CA GLU A 85 24.91 -12.06 10.74
C GLU A 85 23.47 -12.58 10.59
N GLU A 86 22.74 -12.65 11.73
CA GLU A 86 21.34 -13.11 11.75
C GLU A 86 20.43 -12.28 10.84
N VAL A 87 20.66 -10.96 10.77
CA VAL A 87 19.89 -10.05 9.92
C VAL A 87 20.21 -10.29 8.46
N PHE A 88 21.50 -10.48 8.11
CA PHE A 88 21.91 -10.80 6.74
C PHE A 88 21.35 -12.14 6.28
N LYS A 89 21.37 -13.14 7.14
CA LYS A 89 20.77 -14.46 6.88
C LYS A 89 19.26 -14.34 6.65
N ALA A 90 18.56 -13.62 7.53
CA ALA A 90 17.12 -13.42 7.41
C ALA A 90 16.78 -12.67 6.10
N PHE A 91 17.56 -11.64 5.78
CA PHE A 91 17.41 -10.88 4.53
C PHE A 91 17.64 -11.75 3.30
N TYR A 92 18.65 -12.60 3.31
CA TYR A 92 18.88 -13.52 2.22
C TYR A 92 17.73 -14.48 1.98
N ILE A 93 17.17 -15.06 3.08
CA ILE A 93 16.03 -15.99 2.99
C ILE A 93 14.80 -15.30 2.40
N ASP A 94 14.46 -14.11 2.91
CA ASP A 94 13.34 -13.34 2.40
C ASP A 94 13.58 -12.93 0.94
N PHE A 95 14.82 -12.58 0.60
CA PHE A 95 15.19 -12.16 -0.75
C PHE A 95 15.10 -13.30 -1.76
N GLN A 96 15.49 -14.53 -1.40
CA GLN A 96 15.33 -15.71 -2.26
C GLN A 96 13.86 -15.95 -2.58
N LYS A 97 12.99 -15.87 -1.60
CA LYS A 97 11.54 -15.99 -1.79
C LYS A 97 11.02 -14.91 -2.75
N LEU A 98 11.51 -13.68 -2.62
CA LEU A 98 11.13 -12.59 -3.53
C LEU A 98 11.59 -12.82 -4.97
N ILE A 99 12.73 -13.46 -5.16
CA ILE A 99 13.22 -13.85 -6.50
C ILE A 99 12.30 -14.93 -7.11
N GLU A 100 11.90 -15.93 -6.32
CA GLU A 100 10.96 -16.97 -6.75
C GLU A 100 9.59 -16.40 -7.14
N GLU A 101 9.13 -15.38 -6.40
CA GLU A 101 7.86 -14.68 -6.65
C GLU A 101 7.98 -13.55 -7.70
N GLU A 102 9.14 -13.33 -8.29
CA GLU A 102 9.45 -12.22 -9.23
C GLU A 102 9.10 -10.82 -8.69
N ARG A 103 9.22 -10.62 -7.37
CA ARG A 103 8.84 -9.39 -6.66
C ARG A 103 10.01 -8.52 -6.22
N GLU A 104 11.25 -8.95 -6.41
CA GLU A 104 12.45 -8.22 -6.02
C GLU A 104 12.58 -6.85 -6.71
N GLY A 105 12.02 -6.73 -7.92
CA GLY A 105 11.96 -5.44 -8.65
C GLY A 105 11.10 -4.41 -7.95
N LYS A 106 9.97 -4.83 -7.38
CA LYS A 106 9.08 -3.95 -6.60
C LYS A 106 9.76 -3.54 -5.29
N LEU A 107 10.38 -4.48 -4.56
CA LEU A 107 11.16 -4.18 -3.37
C LEU A 107 12.26 -3.15 -3.68
N SER A 108 13.00 -3.35 -4.76
CA SER A 108 14.08 -2.44 -5.14
C SER A 108 13.60 -1.02 -5.43
N THR A 109 12.41 -0.88 -6.01
CA THR A 109 11.80 0.41 -6.30
C THR A 109 11.37 1.11 -5.02
N GLN A 110 10.69 0.40 -4.11
CA GLN A 110 10.24 0.94 -2.83
C GLN A 110 11.42 1.39 -1.94
N LEU A 111 12.45 0.56 -1.82
CA LEU A 111 13.64 0.92 -1.06
C LEU A 111 14.43 2.07 -1.70
N ASN A 112 14.37 2.19 -3.03
CA ASN A 112 15.05 3.30 -3.73
C ASN A 112 14.41 4.66 -3.46
N TYR A 113 13.14 4.73 -3.04
CA TYR A 113 12.54 5.97 -2.53
C TYR A 113 13.11 6.40 -1.19
N GLU A 114 13.56 5.47 -0.35
CA GLU A 114 14.21 5.79 0.93
C GLU A 114 15.67 6.23 0.76
N LYS A 115 16.41 5.53 -0.08
CA LYS A 115 17.81 5.84 -0.39
C LYS A 115 18.14 5.42 -1.81
N ASN A 116 18.67 6.35 -2.58
CA ASN A 116 19.09 6.08 -3.96
C ASN A 116 20.16 4.97 -4.03
N GLY A 117 20.03 4.12 -5.04
CA GLY A 117 21.01 3.09 -5.32
C GLY A 117 20.55 1.66 -5.04
N PHE A 118 19.41 1.47 -4.35
CA PHE A 118 18.86 0.13 -4.11
C PHE A 118 18.60 -0.65 -5.39
N LYS A 119 18.13 0.00 -6.45
CA LYS A 119 17.91 -0.69 -7.75
C LYS A 119 19.14 -1.37 -8.26
N SER A 120 20.30 -0.73 -8.18
CA SER A 120 21.56 -1.29 -8.67
C SER A 120 22.06 -2.43 -7.80
N ILE A 121 22.04 -2.26 -6.46
CA ILE A 121 22.58 -3.26 -5.54
C ILE A 121 21.69 -4.51 -5.48
N ILE A 122 20.37 -4.36 -5.51
CA ILE A 122 19.43 -5.48 -5.55
C ILE A 122 19.56 -6.26 -6.87
N LYS A 123 19.69 -5.58 -8.01
CA LYS A 123 19.95 -6.23 -9.29
C LYS A 123 21.25 -7.02 -9.30
N LYS A 124 22.32 -6.50 -8.68
CA LYS A 124 23.59 -7.21 -8.53
C LYS A 124 23.45 -8.40 -7.59
N LEU A 125 22.77 -8.22 -6.46
CA LEU A 125 22.52 -9.26 -5.48
C LEU A 125 21.73 -10.43 -6.10
N ARG A 126 20.66 -10.17 -6.86
CA ARG A 126 19.89 -11.18 -7.57
C ARG A 126 20.78 -12.07 -8.46
N ARG A 127 21.74 -11.47 -9.16
CA ARG A 127 22.64 -12.23 -10.06
C ARG A 127 23.62 -13.09 -9.29
N LYS A 128 24.13 -12.59 -8.16
CA LYS A 128 25.15 -13.26 -7.36
C LYS A 128 24.58 -14.22 -6.31
N SER A 129 23.36 -13.99 -5.83
CA SER A 129 22.75 -14.81 -4.78
C SER A 129 22.57 -16.28 -5.11
N LYS A 130 22.55 -16.63 -6.41
CA LYS A 130 22.49 -18.04 -6.85
C LYS A 130 23.77 -18.84 -6.56
N SER A 131 24.90 -18.17 -6.34
CA SER A 131 26.20 -18.78 -6.06
C SER A 131 26.61 -18.63 -4.59
N PHE A 132 25.68 -18.26 -3.71
CA PHE A 132 25.98 -18.14 -2.29
C PHE A 132 26.04 -19.50 -1.63
N GLU A 133 27.05 -19.68 -0.80
CA GLU A 133 27.23 -20.85 0.04
C GLU A 133 26.49 -20.69 1.38
N GLU A 134 26.18 -21.78 2.05
CA GLU A 134 25.58 -21.73 3.37
C GLU A 134 26.55 -21.14 4.40
N GLY A 135 26.08 -20.18 5.16
CA GLY A 135 26.87 -19.45 6.14
C GLY A 135 27.52 -18.17 5.58
N ASN A 136 28.06 -17.35 6.50
CA ASN A 136 28.77 -16.10 6.17
C ASN A 136 28.00 -15.16 5.23
N TYR A 137 26.69 -15.08 5.35
CA TYR A 137 25.83 -14.26 4.46
C TYR A 137 26.21 -12.78 4.49
N LYS A 138 26.70 -12.29 5.63
CA LYS A 138 27.19 -10.91 5.77
C LYS A 138 28.33 -10.63 4.81
N GLU A 139 29.36 -11.46 4.83
CA GLU A 139 30.53 -11.29 3.96
C GLU A 139 30.15 -11.43 2.49
N GLN A 140 29.34 -12.43 2.17
CA GLN A 140 28.90 -12.67 0.80
C GLN A 140 28.05 -11.52 0.23
N ILE A 141 27.11 -10.98 1.00
CA ILE A 141 26.29 -9.84 0.60
C ILE A 141 27.13 -8.57 0.45
N MET A 142 28.05 -8.31 1.40
CA MET A 142 28.94 -7.15 1.32
C MET A 142 29.90 -7.26 0.12
N ALA A 143 30.36 -8.45 -0.22
CA ALA A 143 31.20 -8.69 -1.39
C ALA A 143 30.49 -8.42 -2.73
N VAL A 144 29.17 -8.43 -2.78
CA VAL A 144 28.40 -8.08 -3.98
C VAL A 144 28.56 -6.61 -4.35
N HIS A 145 28.54 -5.72 -3.35
CA HIS A 145 28.67 -4.28 -3.55
C HIS A 145 28.96 -3.56 -2.23
N GLU A 146 29.91 -2.59 -2.26
CA GLU A 146 30.36 -1.79 -1.12
C GLU A 146 29.21 -1.13 -0.30
N ARG A 147 28.12 -0.75 -0.97
CA ARG A 147 26.95 -0.14 -0.31
C ARG A 147 26.27 -1.06 0.71
N TRP A 148 26.45 -2.37 0.63
CA TRP A 148 25.97 -3.28 1.67
C TRP A 148 26.77 -3.20 2.97
N ALA A 149 27.99 -2.63 2.91
CA ALA A 149 28.78 -2.28 4.09
C ALA A 149 28.42 -0.90 4.68
N ASP A 150 27.56 -0.11 4.01
CA ASP A 150 27.08 1.16 4.53
C ASP A 150 25.82 0.95 5.40
N VAL A 151 25.92 1.26 6.69
CA VAL A 151 24.86 1.14 7.68
C VAL A 151 23.58 1.89 7.27
N GLU A 152 23.70 2.98 6.51
CA GLU A 152 22.55 3.78 6.08
C GLU A 152 21.60 3.02 5.15
N TYR A 153 22.07 2.05 4.37
CA TYR A 153 21.21 1.20 3.56
C TYR A 153 20.37 0.27 4.45
N TRP A 154 20.95 -0.27 5.52
CA TRP A 154 20.24 -1.09 6.50
C TRP A 154 19.27 -0.30 7.34
N ARG A 155 19.63 0.94 7.71
CA ARG A 155 18.72 1.89 8.37
C ARG A 155 17.53 2.24 7.47
N ALA A 156 17.76 2.43 6.16
CA ALA A 156 16.70 2.66 5.20
C ALA A 156 15.71 1.48 5.12
N ILE A 157 16.20 0.24 5.16
CA ILE A 157 15.35 -0.95 5.26
C ILE A 157 14.59 -0.94 6.60
N LYS A 158 15.27 -0.68 7.73
CA LYS A 158 14.65 -0.65 9.06
C LYS A 158 13.55 0.39 9.19
N ARG A 159 13.66 1.56 8.54
CA ARG A 159 12.61 2.60 8.54
C ARG A 159 11.30 2.12 7.94
N ARG A 160 11.34 1.12 7.08
CA ARG A 160 10.16 0.48 6.50
C ARG A 160 9.61 -0.67 7.34
N ALA A 161 10.19 -0.92 8.51
CA ALA A 161 9.65 -1.89 9.45
C ALA A 161 8.24 -1.46 9.92
N PRO A 162 7.31 -2.40 10.10
CA PRO A 162 5.98 -2.07 10.59
C PRO A 162 6.08 -1.43 11.97
N ALA A 163 5.26 -0.40 12.23
CA ALA A 163 5.17 0.26 13.52
C ALA A 163 4.74 -0.69 14.66
N TYR A 164 4.12 -1.83 14.30
CA TYR A 164 3.70 -2.88 15.21
C TYR A 164 4.51 -4.15 14.93
N SER A 165 5.36 -4.53 15.91
CA SER A 165 6.15 -5.74 15.85
C SER A 165 5.27 -6.99 15.84
N TYR A 166 5.47 -7.87 14.84
CA TYR A 166 4.79 -9.17 14.78
C TYR A 166 5.09 -10.07 15.99
N SER A 167 6.19 -9.83 16.69
CA SER A 167 6.57 -10.60 17.87
C SER A 167 5.58 -10.45 19.04
N LYS A 168 4.85 -9.33 19.12
CA LYS A 168 3.80 -9.13 20.12
C LYS A 168 2.54 -9.93 19.86
N TYR A 169 2.23 -10.22 18.58
CA TYR A 169 1.06 -11.05 18.24
C TYR A 169 1.29 -12.55 18.47
N LEU A 170 2.54 -13.02 18.31
CA LEU A 170 2.87 -14.43 18.52
C LEU A 170 3.07 -14.81 20.00
N LYS A 171 3.21 -13.82 20.91
CA LYS A 171 3.31 -14.06 22.37
C LYS A 171 1.97 -13.95 23.11
N GLY A 172 0.90 -13.70 22.41
CA GLY A 172 -0.45 -13.53 22.97
C GLY A 172 -1.41 -14.69 22.67
N VAL A 173 -0.89 -15.86 22.23
CA VAL A 173 -1.65 -17.11 22.09
C VAL A 173 -1.01 -18.17 22.97
#